data_5683ece9c5a0e918e504302d13795e4c
#
_entry.id   5683ece9c5a0e918e504302d13795e4c
#
_cell.length_a   1.000
_cell.length_b   1.000
_cell.length_c   1.000
_cell.angle_alpha   90.00
_cell.angle_beta   90.00
_cell.angle_gamma   90.00
#
_symmetry.space_group_name_H-M   'P 1'
#
loop_
_entity.id
_entity.type
_entity.pdbx_description
1 polymer ?
#
loop_
_entity_poly.entity_id
_entity_poly.type
_entity_poly.pdbx_seq_one_letter_code
_entity_poly.pdbx_strand_id
1 'polypeptide(L)'
;PDGVKAYPVYFESEGLPYPVVGMSDEMPYISTRYKDMTEEMTVQFRNAFLAVLDEVIEREDPELILCHHLYYLTALVRERYPEKKVYGFCHNTDLRQMKNTSFQREFIRSQIPRLDRIFALQEAQKEKIRQIYPVKSESMTVIGTGYNSHVFRITGEKPGKKDEVVRLV
;
A
#
# COMPACT_ATOMS: atom_id res chain seq x y z
N PRO A 1 -9.82 -1.20 -18.99
CA PRO A 1 -10.28 0.11 -19.48
C PRO A 1 -9.32 0.60 -20.57
N ASP A 2 -9.87 1.10 -21.66
CA ASP A 2 -9.08 1.66 -22.75
C ASP A 2 -8.27 2.87 -22.22
N GLY A 3 -7.00 2.96 -22.60
CA GLY A 3 -6.13 4.08 -22.21
C GLY A 3 -5.30 3.90 -20.94
N VAL A 4 -5.37 2.74 -20.27
CA VAL A 4 -4.47 2.42 -19.14
C VAL A 4 -3.18 1.78 -19.67
N LYS A 5 -2.03 2.36 -19.31
CA LYS A 5 -0.73 1.77 -19.57
C LYS A 5 -0.25 1.02 -18.32
N ALA A 6 0.37 -0.14 -18.49
CA ALA A 6 0.94 -0.93 -17.41
C ALA A 6 2.46 -1.05 -17.57
N TYR A 7 3.18 -0.85 -16.48
CA TYR A 7 4.64 -0.95 -16.42
C TYR A 7 5.02 -1.94 -15.32
N PRO A 8 4.98 -3.25 -15.61
CA PRO A 8 5.18 -4.28 -14.60
C PRO A 8 6.64 -4.43 -14.19
N VAL A 9 6.85 -4.73 -12.91
CA VAL A 9 8.11 -5.23 -12.36
C VAL A 9 7.95 -6.73 -12.14
N TYR A 10 8.82 -7.53 -12.73
CA TYR A 10 8.74 -8.99 -12.68
C TYR A 10 9.66 -9.56 -11.62
N PHE A 11 9.11 -10.33 -10.70
CA PHE A 11 9.85 -11.19 -9.77
C PHE A 11 10.19 -12.53 -10.44
N GLU A 12 11.02 -13.32 -9.81
CA GLU A 12 11.57 -14.58 -10.35
C GLU A 12 12.24 -14.36 -11.72
N SER A 13 12.94 -13.23 -11.83
CA SER A 13 13.69 -12.76 -13.00
C SER A 13 15.16 -12.52 -12.66
N GLU A 14 15.99 -12.22 -13.63
CA GLU A 14 17.42 -11.93 -13.43
C GLU A 14 17.62 -10.78 -12.41
N GLY A 15 16.79 -9.73 -12.46
CA GLY A 15 16.90 -8.57 -11.57
C GLY A 15 16.27 -8.79 -10.18
N LEU A 16 15.31 -9.71 -10.04
CA LEU A 16 14.60 -10.05 -8.82
C LEU A 16 14.44 -11.57 -8.70
N PRO A 17 15.51 -12.32 -8.37
CA PRO A 17 15.53 -13.78 -8.43
C PRO A 17 14.83 -14.47 -7.25
N TYR A 18 13.77 -13.88 -6.74
CA TYR A 18 12.98 -14.39 -5.61
C TYR A 18 11.49 -14.13 -5.82
N PRO A 19 10.60 -14.86 -5.12
CA PRO A 19 9.16 -14.66 -5.21
C PRO A 19 8.73 -13.25 -4.80
N VAL A 20 7.59 -12.80 -5.34
CA VAL A 20 7.02 -11.48 -5.04
C VAL A 20 6.95 -11.19 -3.54
N VAL A 21 7.28 -9.96 -3.15
CA VAL A 21 7.27 -9.58 -1.75
C VAL A 21 5.83 -9.28 -1.30
N GLY A 22 5.33 -10.08 -0.37
CA GLY A 22 3.96 -9.97 0.15
C GLY A 22 3.81 -8.93 1.24
N MET A 23 2.69 -8.19 1.24
CA MET A 23 2.34 -7.25 2.32
C MET A 23 1.80 -7.95 3.59
N SER A 24 1.76 -9.27 3.61
CA SER A 24 1.45 -10.09 4.79
C SER A 24 2.45 -11.23 4.90
N ASP A 25 2.69 -11.70 6.11
CA ASP A 25 3.53 -12.88 6.35
C ASP A 25 2.87 -14.18 5.83
N GLU A 26 1.55 -14.14 5.63
CA GLU A 26 0.75 -15.22 5.06
C GLU A 26 0.03 -14.71 3.82
N MET A 27 0.42 -15.22 2.67
CA MET A 27 -0.20 -14.93 1.38
C MET A 27 -0.77 -16.22 0.79
N PRO A 28 -1.83 -16.16 -0.03
CA PRO A 28 -2.41 -17.34 -0.67
C PRO A 28 -1.54 -17.92 -1.81
N TYR A 29 -0.33 -17.42 -1.98
CA TYR A 29 0.67 -17.83 -2.96
C TYR A 29 2.06 -17.78 -2.33
N ILE A 30 3.05 -18.41 -2.99
CA ILE A 30 4.45 -18.35 -2.56
C ILE A 30 4.94 -16.90 -2.64
N SER A 31 5.43 -16.37 -1.53
CA SER A 31 5.88 -14.99 -1.44
C SER A 31 7.08 -14.84 -0.51
N THR A 32 7.88 -13.84 -0.77
CA THR A 32 8.94 -13.38 0.13
C THR A 32 8.33 -12.50 1.21
N ARG A 33 8.70 -12.70 2.47
CA ARG A 33 8.27 -11.81 3.57
C ARG A 33 9.28 -10.68 3.74
N TYR A 34 8.82 -9.48 4.00
CA TYR A 34 9.73 -8.34 4.22
C TYR A 34 10.76 -8.60 5.32
N LYS A 35 10.39 -9.31 6.39
CA LYS A 35 11.31 -9.63 7.49
C LYS A 35 12.45 -10.59 7.10
N ASP A 36 12.29 -11.32 6.01
CA ASP A 36 13.28 -12.29 5.51
C ASP A 36 14.11 -11.73 4.36
N MET A 37 13.85 -10.49 3.93
CA MET A 37 14.64 -9.84 2.87
C MET A 37 16.06 -9.56 3.37
N THR A 38 17.03 -10.05 2.62
CA THR A 38 18.44 -9.74 2.83
C THR A 38 18.76 -8.31 2.35
N GLU A 39 19.95 -7.81 2.66
CA GLU A 39 20.43 -6.54 2.14
C GLU A 39 20.51 -6.57 0.60
N GLU A 40 21.02 -7.64 0.03
CA GLU A 40 21.08 -7.84 -1.42
C GLU A 40 19.69 -7.77 -2.06
N MET A 41 18.72 -8.53 -1.55
CA MET A 41 17.33 -8.51 -2.02
C MET A 41 16.71 -7.10 -1.91
N THR A 42 17.04 -6.38 -0.85
CA THR A 42 16.56 -5.00 -0.64
C THR A 42 17.12 -4.05 -1.69
N VAL A 43 18.40 -4.18 -2.03
CA VAL A 43 19.05 -3.39 -3.10
C VAL A 43 18.47 -3.75 -4.47
N GLN A 44 18.29 -5.03 -4.75
CA GLN A 44 17.67 -5.51 -6.01
C GLN A 44 16.23 -4.96 -6.15
N PHE A 45 15.42 -5.06 -5.10
CA PHE A 45 14.07 -4.50 -5.07
C PHE A 45 14.07 -3.00 -5.37
N ARG A 46 14.88 -2.24 -4.63
CA ARG A 46 15.02 -0.80 -4.83
C ARG A 46 15.38 -0.47 -6.28
N ASN A 47 16.41 -1.10 -6.81
CA ASN A 47 16.90 -0.82 -8.16
C ASN A 47 15.87 -1.17 -9.24
N ALA A 48 15.23 -2.34 -9.16
CA ALA A 48 14.24 -2.77 -10.14
C ALA A 48 13.01 -1.84 -10.15
N PHE A 49 12.48 -1.47 -8.99
CA PHE A 49 11.32 -0.59 -8.93
C PHE A 49 11.67 0.85 -9.34
N LEU A 50 12.82 1.38 -8.90
CA LEU A 50 13.20 2.74 -9.27
C LEU A 50 13.53 2.87 -10.76
N ALA A 51 14.13 1.86 -11.40
CA ALA A 51 14.38 1.88 -12.83
C ALA A 51 13.09 2.02 -13.64
N VAL A 52 12.05 1.23 -13.31
CA VAL A 52 10.74 1.33 -13.97
C VAL A 52 10.06 2.66 -13.64
N LEU A 53 10.13 3.12 -12.39
CA LEU A 53 9.54 4.39 -11.97
C LEU A 53 10.21 5.58 -12.66
N ASP A 54 11.54 5.60 -12.77
CA ASP A 54 12.28 6.68 -13.47
C ASP A 54 11.86 6.74 -14.95
N GLU A 55 11.75 5.60 -15.64
CA GLU A 55 11.24 5.54 -17.01
C GLU A 55 9.81 6.09 -17.14
N VAL A 56 8.92 5.68 -16.21
CA VAL A 56 7.52 6.11 -16.23
C VAL A 56 7.39 7.59 -15.96
N ILE A 57 8.12 8.11 -14.98
CA ILE A 57 8.08 9.54 -14.62
C ILE A 57 8.63 10.39 -15.76
N GLU A 58 9.72 9.99 -16.40
CA GLU A 58 10.30 10.70 -17.54
C GLU A 58 9.35 10.71 -18.75
N ARG A 59 8.70 9.57 -19.01
CA ARG A 59 7.89 9.35 -20.22
C ARG A 59 6.47 9.92 -20.12
N GLU A 60 5.84 9.78 -18.96
CA GLU A 60 4.42 10.12 -18.77
C GLU A 60 4.21 11.43 -18.01
N ASP A 61 5.24 11.94 -17.34
CA ASP A 61 5.25 13.17 -16.51
C ASP A 61 3.98 13.36 -15.65
N PRO A 62 3.63 12.41 -14.78
CA PRO A 62 2.39 12.47 -14.03
C PRO A 62 2.39 13.65 -13.06
N GLU A 63 1.25 14.35 -12.98
CA GLU A 63 1.04 15.42 -12.00
C GLU A 63 0.89 14.89 -10.57
N LEU A 64 0.47 13.64 -10.43
CA LEU A 64 0.16 13.00 -9.15
C LEU A 64 0.55 11.52 -9.18
N ILE A 65 1.22 11.08 -8.13
CA ILE A 65 1.55 9.67 -7.89
C ILE A 65 0.68 9.15 -6.74
N LEU A 66 -0.07 8.09 -6.98
CA LEU A 66 -0.87 7.41 -5.96
C LEU A 66 -0.17 6.12 -5.55
N CYS A 67 0.20 6.02 -4.29
CA CYS A 67 0.88 4.87 -3.72
C CYS A 67 -0.05 4.08 -2.81
N HIS A 68 -0.16 2.78 -3.03
CA HIS A 68 -0.84 1.88 -2.12
C HIS A 68 0.15 1.31 -1.09
N HIS A 69 -0.29 1.19 0.17
CA HIS A 69 0.47 0.86 1.36
C HIS A 69 1.48 1.94 1.80
N LEU A 70 1.36 2.36 3.03
CA LEU A 70 2.31 3.28 3.67
C LEU A 70 3.55 2.50 4.13
N TYR A 71 4.29 1.97 3.16
CA TYR A 71 5.42 1.09 3.45
C TYR A 71 6.61 1.36 2.51
N TYR A 72 7.48 0.37 2.32
CA TYR A 72 8.80 0.54 1.71
C TYR A 72 8.79 1.16 0.32
N LEU A 73 7.96 0.64 -0.62
CA LEU A 73 7.90 1.20 -1.98
C LEU A 73 7.41 2.66 -1.99
N THR A 74 6.38 2.97 -1.20
CA THR A 74 5.89 4.35 -1.05
C THR A 74 6.97 5.28 -0.48
N ALA A 75 7.78 4.78 0.47
CA ALA A 75 8.91 5.51 1.02
C ALA A 75 9.99 5.78 -0.03
N LEU A 76 10.29 4.79 -0.89
CA LEU A 76 11.21 4.95 -2.02
C LEU A 76 10.72 6.00 -3.02
N VAL A 77 9.43 5.96 -3.37
CA VAL A 77 8.82 6.96 -4.26
C VAL A 77 8.96 8.36 -3.68
N ARG A 78 8.63 8.55 -2.38
CA ARG A 78 8.74 9.87 -1.73
C ARG A 78 10.18 10.38 -1.65
N GLU A 79 11.14 9.49 -1.43
CA GLU A 79 12.56 9.84 -1.42
C GLU A 79 13.04 10.27 -2.80
N ARG A 80 12.68 9.48 -3.84
CA ARG A 80 13.17 9.66 -5.21
C ARG A 80 12.58 10.89 -5.90
N TYR A 81 11.31 11.21 -5.64
CA TYR A 81 10.59 12.30 -6.31
C TYR A 81 10.08 13.34 -5.31
N PRO A 82 10.97 14.09 -4.65
CA PRO A 82 10.57 15.05 -3.61
C PRO A 82 9.77 16.25 -4.15
N GLU A 83 9.83 16.53 -5.45
CA GLU A 83 9.11 17.61 -6.13
C GLU A 83 7.73 17.20 -6.66
N LYS A 84 7.48 15.88 -6.81
CA LYS A 84 6.18 15.38 -7.28
C LYS A 84 5.16 15.32 -6.14
N LYS A 85 3.88 15.47 -6.48
CA LYS A 85 2.79 15.20 -5.54
C LYS A 85 2.63 13.70 -5.35
N VAL A 86 2.80 13.22 -4.11
CA VAL A 86 2.68 11.80 -3.78
C VAL A 86 1.66 11.61 -2.67
N TYR A 87 0.60 10.87 -2.96
CA TYR A 87 -0.45 10.50 -2.01
C TYR A 87 -0.35 9.02 -1.65
N GLY A 88 -0.53 8.69 -0.37
CA GLY A 88 -0.45 7.31 0.12
C GLY A 88 -1.78 6.81 0.67
N PHE A 89 -2.12 5.56 0.36
CA PHE A 89 -3.30 4.86 0.88
C PHE A 89 -2.90 3.83 1.92
N CYS A 90 -3.47 3.91 3.12
CA CYS A 90 -3.25 2.95 4.18
C CYS A 90 -4.19 1.74 4.05
N HIS A 91 -3.65 0.52 4.14
CA HIS A 91 -4.41 -0.73 4.04
C HIS A 91 -4.34 -1.61 5.30
N ASN A 92 -3.93 -1.12 6.45
CA ASN A 92 -3.71 -1.84 7.71
C ASN A 92 -2.58 -2.90 7.70
N THR A 93 -2.36 -3.62 6.61
CA THR A 93 -1.25 -4.59 6.47
C THR A 93 0.10 -3.88 6.56
N ASP A 94 0.22 -2.70 5.98
CA ASP A 94 1.36 -1.79 6.11
C ASP A 94 1.66 -1.41 7.56
N LEU A 95 0.62 -1.04 8.34
CA LEU A 95 0.78 -0.73 9.77
C LEU A 95 1.18 -1.98 10.59
N ARG A 96 0.67 -3.15 10.20
CA ARG A 96 1.06 -4.43 10.81
C ARG A 96 2.52 -4.73 10.54
N GLN A 97 2.98 -4.58 9.31
CA GLN A 97 4.39 -4.77 8.95
C GLN A 97 5.29 -3.83 9.76
N MET A 98 4.93 -2.56 9.88
CA MET A 98 5.69 -1.59 10.69
C MET A 98 5.79 -1.97 12.17
N LYS A 99 4.80 -2.70 12.71
CA LYS A 99 4.83 -3.19 14.10
C LYS A 99 5.63 -4.47 14.26
N ASN A 100 5.51 -5.39 13.31
CA ASN A 100 5.98 -6.76 13.44
C ASN A 100 7.42 -6.96 12.95
N THR A 101 7.95 -6.07 12.11
CA THR A 101 9.31 -6.19 11.57
C THR A 101 10.10 -4.89 11.72
N SER A 102 11.43 -5.02 11.83
CA SER A 102 12.36 -3.88 11.79
C SER A 102 12.82 -3.52 10.37
N PHE A 103 12.36 -4.26 9.34
CA PHE A 103 12.78 -4.04 7.96
C PHE A 103 12.63 -2.57 7.55
N GLN A 104 13.73 -1.93 7.22
CA GLN A 104 13.82 -0.54 6.76
C GLN A 104 12.99 0.48 7.57
N ARG A 105 12.70 0.17 8.84
CA ARG A 105 11.74 0.91 9.69
C ARG A 105 12.05 2.39 9.79
N GLU A 106 13.29 2.76 10.08
CA GLU A 106 13.67 4.15 10.25
C GLU A 106 13.59 4.93 8.93
N PHE A 107 14.00 4.30 7.84
CA PHE A 107 13.85 4.87 6.50
C PHE A 107 12.38 5.12 6.17
N ILE A 108 11.52 4.12 6.33
CA ILE A 108 10.07 4.24 6.07
C ILE A 108 9.46 5.34 6.94
N ARG A 109 9.78 5.36 8.23
CA ARG A 109 9.31 6.40 9.17
C ARG A 109 9.75 7.81 8.81
N SER A 110 10.91 7.96 8.18
CA SER A 110 11.41 9.26 7.75
C SER A 110 10.72 9.79 6.50
N GLN A 111 10.22 8.90 5.62
CA GLN A 111 9.67 9.29 4.32
C GLN A 111 8.14 9.43 4.33
N ILE A 112 7.41 8.53 4.98
CA ILE A 112 5.94 8.55 4.99
C ILE A 112 5.35 9.88 5.49
N PRO A 113 5.89 10.56 6.53
CA PRO A 113 5.39 11.87 6.95
C PRO A 113 5.56 13.00 5.92
N ARG A 114 6.39 12.79 4.91
CA ARG A 114 6.65 13.76 3.83
C ARG A 114 5.68 13.64 2.65
N LEU A 115 4.76 12.68 2.70
CA LEU A 115 3.68 12.56 1.69
C LEU A 115 2.78 13.79 1.73
N ASP A 116 2.34 14.24 0.56
CA ASP A 116 1.46 15.42 0.44
C ASP A 116 0.07 15.14 1.01
N ARG A 117 -0.39 13.89 0.93
CA ARG A 117 -1.66 13.45 1.51
C ARG A 117 -1.61 11.96 1.86
N ILE A 118 -2.25 11.62 2.97
CA ILE A 118 -2.45 10.22 3.38
C ILE A 118 -3.95 9.95 3.46
N PHE A 119 -4.38 8.86 2.83
CA PHE A 119 -5.75 8.39 2.89
C PHE A 119 -5.90 7.23 3.86
N ALA A 120 -6.84 7.39 4.78
CA ALA A 120 -7.24 6.36 5.73
C ALA A 120 -8.66 5.88 5.39
N LEU A 121 -8.96 4.63 5.71
CA LEU A 121 -10.28 4.04 5.44
C LEU A 121 -11.31 4.43 6.50
N GLN A 122 -10.87 4.77 7.72
CA GLN A 122 -11.74 5.15 8.83
C GLN A 122 -10.98 5.97 9.88
N GLU A 123 -11.69 6.68 10.75
CA GLU A 123 -11.07 7.54 11.79
C GLU A 123 -10.14 6.76 12.73
N ALA A 124 -10.54 5.55 13.15
CA ALA A 124 -9.69 4.73 14.01
C ALA A 124 -8.35 4.33 13.34
N GLN A 125 -8.29 4.31 12.00
CA GLN A 125 -7.05 4.06 11.28
C GLN A 125 -6.11 5.27 11.31
N LYS A 126 -6.63 6.49 11.27
CA LYS A 126 -5.82 7.71 11.42
C LYS A 126 -5.03 7.69 12.72
N GLU A 127 -5.67 7.29 13.82
CA GLU A 127 -4.98 7.20 15.10
C GLU A 127 -3.87 6.14 15.08
N LYS A 128 -4.11 4.98 14.47
CA LYS A 128 -3.09 3.95 14.30
C LYS A 128 -1.91 4.43 13.43
N ILE A 129 -2.18 5.21 12.37
CA ILE A 129 -1.15 5.82 11.54
C ILE A 129 -0.28 6.75 12.38
N ARG A 130 -0.88 7.64 13.19
CA ARG A 130 -0.15 8.58 14.06
C ARG A 130 0.71 7.90 15.12
N GLN A 131 0.28 6.75 15.63
CA GLN A 131 1.08 5.97 16.57
C GLN A 131 2.37 5.42 15.96
N ILE A 132 2.39 5.22 14.64
CA ILE A 132 3.52 4.63 13.92
C ILE A 132 4.36 5.71 13.24
N TYR A 133 3.71 6.68 12.61
CA TYR A 133 4.35 7.73 11.84
C TYR A 133 4.10 9.10 12.48
N PRO A 134 5.13 9.98 12.58
CA PRO A 134 4.97 11.33 13.10
C PRO A 134 4.27 12.25 12.07
N VAL A 135 3.01 11.93 11.73
CA VAL A 135 2.21 12.67 10.74
C VAL A 135 1.22 13.60 11.42
N LYS A 136 0.96 14.74 10.80
CA LYS A 136 -0.03 15.70 11.26
C LYS A 136 -1.44 15.25 10.87
N SER A 137 -2.44 15.56 11.71
CA SER A 137 -3.82 15.14 11.46
C SER A 137 -4.41 15.75 10.19
N GLU A 138 -4.04 16.99 9.87
CA GLU A 138 -4.48 17.72 8.68
C GLU A 138 -3.95 17.15 7.36
N SER A 139 -2.85 16.39 7.39
CA SER A 139 -2.34 15.70 6.20
C SER A 139 -3.07 14.41 5.88
N MET A 140 -4.00 13.98 6.74
CA MET A 140 -4.76 12.74 6.59
C MET A 140 -6.23 13.00 6.28
N THR A 141 -6.77 12.25 5.32
CA THR A 141 -8.19 12.29 4.94
C THR A 141 -8.81 10.90 5.07
N VAL A 142 -9.99 10.81 5.66
CA VAL A 142 -10.77 9.55 5.66
C VAL A 142 -11.61 9.51 4.40
N ILE A 143 -11.44 8.43 3.63
CA ILE A 143 -12.13 8.22 2.34
C ILE A 143 -13.17 7.09 2.39
N GLY A 144 -13.16 6.29 3.46
CA GLY A 144 -14.01 5.10 3.56
C GLY A 144 -13.56 3.96 2.67
N THR A 145 -14.38 2.92 2.63
CA THR A 145 -14.25 1.78 1.71
C THR A 145 -15.44 1.80 0.76
N GLY A 146 -15.17 1.81 -0.53
CA GLY A 146 -16.22 1.70 -1.54
C GLY A 146 -16.66 0.24 -1.74
N TYR A 147 -17.88 0.06 -2.23
CA TYR A 147 -18.36 -1.23 -2.70
C TYR A 147 -19.19 -1.03 -3.97
N ASN A 148 -19.27 -2.06 -4.79
CA ASN A 148 -20.09 -2.02 -5.99
C ASN A 148 -21.57 -2.27 -5.64
N SER A 149 -22.36 -1.20 -5.55
CA SER A 149 -23.78 -1.26 -5.22
C SER A 149 -24.65 -1.96 -6.26
N HIS A 150 -24.17 -2.14 -7.48
CA HIS A 150 -24.88 -2.95 -8.50
C HIS A 150 -24.77 -4.45 -8.20
N VAL A 151 -23.67 -4.87 -7.56
CA VAL A 151 -23.42 -6.28 -7.19
C VAL A 151 -23.92 -6.53 -5.77
N PHE A 152 -23.51 -5.67 -4.81
CA PHE A 152 -23.84 -5.82 -3.40
C PHE A 152 -25.03 -4.92 -3.06
N ARG A 153 -26.25 -5.44 -3.24
CA ARG A 153 -27.49 -4.73 -2.95
C ARG A 153 -28.45 -5.62 -2.20
N ILE A 154 -29.30 -5.02 -1.38
CA ILE A 154 -30.41 -5.73 -0.75
C ILE A 154 -31.43 -6.05 -1.85
N THR A 155 -31.66 -7.34 -2.12
CA THR A 155 -32.56 -7.82 -3.17
C THR A 155 -33.91 -8.32 -2.65
N GLY A 156 -34.15 -8.24 -1.34
CA GLY A 156 -35.39 -8.69 -0.71
C GLY A 156 -35.67 -7.97 0.59
N GLU A 157 -36.82 -8.22 1.19
CA GLU A 157 -37.14 -7.76 2.52
C GLU A 157 -36.16 -8.35 3.53
N LYS A 158 -35.74 -7.54 4.51
CA LYS A 158 -34.95 -8.07 5.63
C LYS A 158 -35.75 -9.21 6.25
N PRO A 159 -35.18 -10.41 6.42
CA PRO A 159 -35.85 -11.45 7.17
C PRO A 159 -36.24 -10.85 8.52
N GLY A 160 -37.54 -10.88 8.81
CA GLY A 160 -38.04 -10.43 10.10
C GLY A 160 -37.29 -11.16 11.20
N LYS A 161 -37.18 -10.52 12.38
CA LYS A 161 -36.62 -11.16 13.58
C LYS A 161 -37.42 -12.44 13.89
N LYS A 162 -37.07 -13.53 13.21
CA LYS A 162 -37.48 -14.86 13.58
C LYS A 162 -36.20 -15.68 13.70
N ASP A 163 -35.98 -16.11 14.91
CA ASP A 163 -35.00 -17.06 15.37
C ASP A 163 -33.58 -16.51 15.63
N GLU A 164 -33.04 -16.96 16.73
CA GLU A 164 -31.73 -16.65 17.29
C GLU A 164 -30.53 -17.11 16.45
N VAL A 165 -30.74 -17.47 15.18
CA VAL A 165 -29.69 -17.95 14.29
C VAL A 165 -29.32 -16.88 13.28
N VAL A 166 -28.16 -16.25 13.46
CA VAL A 166 -27.55 -15.38 12.46
C VAL A 166 -26.88 -16.28 11.39
N ARG A 167 -27.42 -16.29 10.19
CA ARG A 167 -26.75 -16.90 9.05
C ARG A 167 -25.86 -15.87 8.37
N LEU A 168 -24.55 -16.10 8.44
CA LEU A 168 -23.59 -15.39 7.60
C LEU A 168 -23.54 -16.08 6.23
N VAL A 169 -23.78 -15.32 5.19
CA VAL A 169 -23.65 -15.75 3.79
C VAL A 169 -22.38 -15.13 3.23
#